data_95a4e2c5803f4fae85a0999d1435f58a
#
_entry.id   95a4e2c5803f4fae85a0999d1435f58a
#
_cell.length_a   1.000
_cell.length_b   1.000
_cell.length_c   1.000
_cell.angle_alpha   90.00
_cell.angle_beta   90.00
_cell.angle_gamma   90.00
#
_symmetry.space_group_name_H-M   'P 1'
#
loop_
_entity.id
_entity.type
_entity.pdbx_description
1 polymer ?
#
loop_
_entity_poly.entity_id
_entity_poly.type
_entity_poly.pdbx_seq_one_letter_code
_entity_poly.pdbx_strand_id
1 'polypeptide(L)'
;MGHNGAGIGGGNGAKGSNITIQGHANVTANGGWSGAGIGGGSQGNDGGGDAENIIIQDYAKVTATAYDGAAIGSGSAQYSVWGDQEKSGVAKNIVIRGHAIVNAKNDGSGAAIGAAGNGKDASAEVTIGTPEATAETEDVHVTAIGHYGSAIGNGAKDTKVTIQGHVTIQTASDDSNSVIGSSRGNVEVNIKDNASIDPAPSAGISSDIAGGCDIGGGNLPGREVVVNIDGGKHGKVKIGENHAILGSIYGAISGTKVNIGDNVLLKMLQSGWSTDAKYINVNGAEAEVGTRDNPGAGGLVIGDNTELWYINNGDELQKIVHGKNLCKKSPKQNITKEPTCTESGSADCTCDYEHTNGAAHPSCNHTWTDKVPALGHHWVDNGEANHICDRDHVTTEAHSYGEWVVDTPATCTTAGQKKRTCTECGHVETQEIPATGHHWKDNGDGTHTCPDCGATEGQPVNTNSALELRVVDAEGMNQPFTVSQNGTLRTYTGAYDTATLTGNLNTLRYLQDHGAQTIQFVTNGQTSSFAINDLLAQGSGSEVFYLTHRGAEEPTLLLVEADHSELVKD
;
A
#
# COMPACT_ATOMS: atom_id res chain seq x y z
N MET A 1 3.66 13.36 -34.58
CA MET A 1 3.08 13.67 -33.28
C MET A 1 2.78 15.15 -33.26
N GLY A 2 1.55 15.60 -32.95
CA GLY A 2 1.23 17.00 -32.79
C GLY A 2 2.03 17.58 -31.64
N HIS A 3 2.74 18.68 -31.83
CA HIS A 3 3.65 19.25 -30.83
C HIS A 3 2.95 19.66 -29.52
N ASN A 4 1.63 19.78 -29.48
CA ASN A 4 0.89 20.45 -28.40
C ASN A 4 -0.23 19.61 -27.75
N GLY A 5 -0.55 18.42 -28.24
CA GLY A 5 -1.57 17.58 -27.66
C GLY A 5 -1.03 16.76 -26.49
N ALA A 6 -1.90 16.39 -25.54
CA ALA A 6 -1.60 15.38 -24.56
C ALA A 6 -1.51 13.99 -25.24
N GLY A 7 -0.71 13.08 -24.68
CA GLY A 7 -0.67 11.69 -25.11
C GLY A 7 -2.01 10.99 -24.87
N ILE A 8 -2.60 11.23 -23.71
CA ILE A 8 -3.98 10.85 -23.33
C ILE A 8 -4.63 12.07 -22.71
N GLY A 9 -5.73 12.57 -23.29
CA GLY A 9 -6.48 13.70 -22.72
C GLY A 9 -6.75 14.81 -23.70
N GLY A 10 -6.39 16.05 -23.34
CA GLY A 10 -6.67 17.25 -24.10
C GLY A 10 -5.91 17.33 -25.40
N GLY A 11 -6.59 17.70 -26.50
CA GLY A 11 -5.95 18.13 -27.74
C GLY A 11 -5.26 19.49 -27.56
N ASN A 12 -5.02 20.20 -28.67
CA ASN A 12 -4.36 21.52 -28.67
C ASN A 12 -5.10 22.52 -27.76
N GLY A 13 -4.48 22.92 -26.65
CA GLY A 13 -5.03 23.82 -25.62
C GLY A 13 -6.22 23.28 -24.82
N ALA A 14 -6.67 22.10 -25.13
CA ALA A 14 -7.85 21.54 -24.47
C ALA A 14 -7.53 20.94 -23.10
N LYS A 15 -8.53 20.99 -22.23
CA LYS A 15 -8.51 20.35 -20.93
C LYS A 15 -8.52 18.83 -21.06
N GLY A 16 -7.72 18.14 -20.28
CA GLY A 16 -7.83 16.71 -20.04
C GLY A 16 -8.57 16.47 -18.73
N SER A 17 -9.77 15.89 -18.78
CA SER A 17 -10.57 15.72 -17.57
C SER A 17 -11.29 14.38 -17.51
N ASN A 18 -11.55 13.93 -16.27
CA ASN A 18 -12.24 12.67 -15.98
C ASN A 18 -11.57 11.46 -16.62
N ILE A 19 -10.24 11.40 -16.51
CA ILE A 19 -9.43 10.29 -17.00
C ILE A 19 -9.26 9.28 -15.87
N THR A 20 -9.78 8.08 -16.05
CA THR A 20 -9.60 6.99 -15.09
C THR A 20 -8.83 5.85 -15.74
N ILE A 21 -7.74 5.43 -15.12
CA ILE A 21 -6.92 4.28 -15.50
C ILE A 21 -6.99 3.30 -14.34
N GLN A 22 -7.59 2.12 -14.56
CA GLN A 22 -7.92 1.19 -13.49
C GLN A 22 -7.81 -0.28 -13.90
N GLY A 23 -8.09 -1.16 -12.95
CA GLY A 23 -7.97 -2.60 -13.14
C GLY A 23 -6.51 -3.00 -13.37
N HIS A 24 -6.25 -3.83 -14.36
CA HIS A 24 -4.91 -4.25 -14.76
C HIS A 24 -4.40 -3.52 -16.01
N ALA A 25 -4.89 -2.31 -16.27
CA ALA A 25 -4.49 -1.53 -17.43
C ALA A 25 -2.98 -1.28 -17.43
N ASN A 26 -2.34 -1.48 -18.60
CA ASN A 26 -0.94 -1.15 -18.83
C ASN A 26 -0.87 -0.04 -19.88
N VAL A 27 -0.54 1.17 -19.44
CA VAL A 27 -0.64 2.38 -20.26
C VAL A 27 0.73 3.03 -20.42
N THR A 28 1.10 3.34 -21.67
CA THR A 28 2.24 4.20 -21.97
C THR A 28 1.72 5.45 -22.69
N ALA A 29 1.96 6.63 -22.13
CA ALA A 29 1.50 7.89 -22.64
C ALA A 29 2.68 8.88 -22.79
N ASN A 30 2.88 9.38 -24.01
CA ASN A 30 3.91 10.37 -24.29
C ASN A 30 3.25 11.66 -24.73
N GLY A 31 3.48 12.74 -24.00
CA GLY A 31 3.05 14.07 -24.36
C GLY A 31 3.78 14.62 -25.59
N GLY A 32 3.20 15.63 -26.22
CA GLY A 32 3.91 16.48 -27.16
C GLY A 32 4.94 17.37 -26.44
N TRP A 33 5.52 18.33 -27.15
CA TRP A 33 6.53 19.23 -26.59
C TRP A 33 6.00 19.96 -25.33
N SER A 34 4.82 20.55 -25.40
CA SER A 34 4.20 21.31 -24.30
C SER A 34 2.92 20.69 -23.78
N GLY A 35 2.40 19.61 -24.38
CA GLY A 35 1.26 18.84 -23.88
C GLY A 35 1.67 17.85 -22.82
N ALA A 36 0.73 17.50 -21.94
CA ALA A 36 0.96 16.48 -20.91
C ALA A 36 1.09 15.07 -21.51
N GLY A 37 1.76 14.17 -20.82
CA GLY A 37 1.69 12.74 -21.12
C GLY A 37 0.25 12.24 -20.92
N ILE A 38 -0.33 12.49 -19.76
CA ILE A 38 -1.74 12.23 -19.43
C ILE A 38 -2.31 13.52 -18.86
N GLY A 39 -3.31 14.12 -19.49
CA GLY A 39 -3.99 15.31 -18.98
C GLY A 39 -4.21 16.41 -19.98
N GLY A 40 -3.77 17.63 -19.70
CA GLY A 40 -4.00 18.82 -20.52
C GLY A 40 -3.12 18.89 -21.76
N GLY A 41 -3.68 19.39 -22.87
CA GLY A 41 -2.90 19.76 -24.04
C GLY A 41 -2.28 21.15 -23.90
N SER A 42 -1.59 21.65 -24.93
CA SER A 42 -1.05 22.98 -24.99
C SER A 42 -1.55 23.70 -26.25
N GLN A 43 -1.82 24.98 -26.15
CA GLN A 43 -2.20 25.83 -27.31
C GLN A 43 -1.03 26.69 -27.79
N GLY A 44 0.20 26.33 -27.51
CA GLY A 44 1.35 27.15 -27.83
C GLY A 44 1.37 28.39 -26.93
N ASN A 45 1.41 29.58 -27.55
CA ASN A 45 1.50 30.84 -26.82
C ASN A 45 0.21 31.25 -26.11
N ASP A 46 -0.94 30.61 -26.36
CA ASP A 46 -2.23 30.97 -25.78
C ASP A 46 -2.52 30.25 -24.44
N GLY A 47 -1.67 29.35 -24.02
CA GLY A 47 -1.72 28.72 -22.71
C GLY A 47 -1.71 27.19 -22.72
N GLY A 48 -1.49 26.62 -21.55
CA GLY A 48 -1.60 25.18 -21.27
C GLY A 48 -3.01 24.79 -20.91
N GLY A 49 -3.47 23.62 -21.37
CA GLY A 49 -4.75 23.02 -20.96
C GLY A 49 -4.70 22.49 -19.54
N ASP A 50 -5.81 22.63 -18.83
CA ASP A 50 -5.96 22.07 -17.49
C ASP A 50 -5.97 20.55 -17.49
N ALA A 51 -5.65 19.99 -16.35
CA ALA A 51 -5.91 18.61 -16.01
C ALA A 51 -6.85 18.55 -14.80
N GLU A 52 -7.91 17.77 -14.88
CA GLU A 52 -8.85 17.67 -13.77
C GLU A 52 -9.41 16.25 -13.64
N ASN A 53 -9.47 15.74 -12.41
CA ASN A 53 -9.98 14.40 -12.11
C ASN A 53 -9.23 13.30 -12.89
N ILE A 54 -7.92 13.21 -12.73
CA ILE A 54 -7.12 12.10 -13.22
C ILE A 54 -6.98 11.09 -12.10
N ILE A 55 -7.51 9.90 -12.30
CA ILE A 55 -7.50 8.82 -11.29
C ILE A 55 -6.76 7.62 -11.86
N ILE A 56 -5.71 7.19 -11.16
CA ILE A 56 -4.96 5.96 -11.45
C ILE A 56 -5.12 5.06 -10.24
N GLN A 57 -5.72 3.90 -10.43
CA GLN A 57 -6.08 3.04 -9.29
C GLN A 57 -6.01 1.55 -9.61
N ASP A 58 -6.35 0.74 -8.62
CA ASP A 58 -6.32 -0.72 -8.63
C ASP A 58 -4.89 -1.25 -8.93
N TYR A 59 -4.71 -2.10 -9.91
CA TYR A 59 -3.43 -2.67 -10.34
C TYR A 59 -2.89 -2.02 -11.63
N ALA A 60 -3.31 -0.81 -11.93
CA ALA A 60 -2.91 -0.10 -13.14
C ALA A 60 -1.39 0.15 -13.17
N LYS A 61 -0.78 -0.08 -14.34
CA LYS A 61 0.61 0.24 -14.62
C LYS A 61 0.67 1.38 -15.62
N VAL A 62 1.26 2.49 -15.23
CA VAL A 62 1.31 3.69 -16.05
C VAL A 62 2.74 4.16 -16.24
N THR A 63 3.13 4.36 -17.49
CA THR A 63 4.36 5.08 -17.85
C THR A 63 3.98 6.34 -18.63
N ALA A 64 4.29 7.50 -18.07
CA ALA A 64 3.97 8.78 -18.68
C ALA A 64 5.22 9.63 -18.84
N THR A 65 5.37 10.26 -20.02
CA THR A 65 6.48 11.18 -20.29
C THR A 65 5.97 12.49 -20.90
N ALA A 66 6.65 13.58 -20.62
CA ALA A 66 6.43 14.86 -21.25
C ALA A 66 7.74 15.69 -21.25
N TYR A 67 7.75 16.81 -21.98
CA TYR A 67 8.88 17.74 -21.97
C TYR A 67 8.51 18.98 -21.13
N ASP A 68 7.80 19.98 -21.66
CA ASP A 68 7.40 21.17 -20.90
C ASP A 68 6.05 21.03 -20.21
N GLY A 69 5.12 20.22 -20.72
CA GLY A 69 3.91 19.83 -20.03
C GLY A 69 4.22 18.84 -18.89
N ALA A 70 3.30 18.63 -17.96
CA ALA A 70 3.48 17.61 -16.93
C ALA A 70 3.41 16.19 -17.54
N ALA A 71 4.18 15.23 -17.04
CA ALA A 71 4.00 13.86 -17.51
C ALA A 71 2.60 13.33 -17.14
N ILE A 72 2.11 13.63 -15.93
CA ILE A 72 0.71 13.42 -15.53
C ILE A 72 0.20 14.74 -14.95
N GLY A 73 -0.68 15.44 -15.66
CA GLY A 73 -1.20 16.71 -15.19
C GLY A 73 -1.47 17.73 -16.30
N SER A 74 -1.17 18.98 -16.04
CA SER A 74 -1.51 20.06 -16.98
C SER A 74 -0.52 20.21 -18.14
N GLY A 75 -1.00 20.81 -19.22
CA GLY A 75 -0.16 21.28 -20.32
C GLY A 75 0.55 22.58 -19.98
N SER A 76 1.67 22.85 -20.65
CA SER A 76 2.45 24.07 -20.54
C SER A 76 2.04 25.10 -21.61
N ALA A 77 2.24 26.38 -21.32
CA ALA A 77 2.36 27.39 -22.35
C ALA A 77 3.73 27.26 -23.03
N GLN A 78 3.77 27.44 -24.32
CA GLN A 78 5.04 27.53 -25.06
C GLN A 78 5.79 28.82 -24.67
N TYR A 79 7.08 28.74 -24.50
CA TYR A 79 7.92 29.88 -24.11
C TYR A 79 7.71 31.10 -25.02
N SER A 80 7.23 32.22 -24.46
CA SER A 80 7.34 33.48 -25.12
C SER A 80 8.66 34.14 -24.73
N VAL A 81 9.46 34.47 -25.71
CA VAL A 81 10.80 35.09 -25.56
C VAL A 81 10.72 36.52 -24.98
N TRP A 82 9.53 37.04 -24.71
CA TRP A 82 9.25 38.44 -24.38
C TRP A 82 8.40 38.62 -23.09
N GLY A 83 8.77 38.02 -22.02
CA GLY A 83 8.52 38.55 -20.66
C GLY A 83 7.10 38.50 -20.07
N ASP A 84 6.04 38.23 -20.82
CA ASP A 84 4.71 37.99 -20.26
C ASP A 84 4.51 36.50 -20.01
N GLN A 85 4.47 36.14 -18.74
CA GLN A 85 4.28 34.75 -18.31
C GLN A 85 2.85 34.32 -18.64
N GLU A 86 2.73 33.56 -19.69
CA GLU A 86 1.46 33.02 -20.18
C GLU A 86 0.88 31.97 -19.24
N LYS A 87 -0.41 31.66 -19.40
CA LYS A 87 -1.16 30.76 -18.55
C LYS A 87 -0.73 29.30 -18.77
N SER A 88 -0.02 28.72 -17.86
CA SER A 88 0.04 27.23 -17.76
C SER A 88 -1.25 26.69 -17.22
N GLY A 89 -1.61 25.45 -17.59
CA GLY A 89 -2.80 24.80 -17.10
C GLY A 89 -2.74 24.50 -15.60
N VAL A 90 -3.90 24.38 -15.00
CA VAL A 90 -4.10 23.94 -13.62
C VAL A 90 -4.18 22.41 -13.59
N ALA A 91 -3.50 21.78 -12.65
CA ALA A 91 -3.62 20.35 -12.36
C ALA A 91 -4.42 20.15 -11.07
N LYS A 92 -5.66 19.71 -11.20
CA LYS A 92 -6.58 19.58 -10.07
C LYS A 92 -7.06 18.15 -9.90
N ASN A 93 -7.05 17.68 -8.66
CA ASN A 93 -7.53 16.36 -8.29
C ASN A 93 -6.88 15.22 -9.10
N ILE A 94 -5.54 15.18 -9.07
CA ILE A 94 -4.77 14.00 -9.54
C ILE A 94 -4.69 13.02 -8.39
N VAL A 95 -5.22 11.81 -8.56
CA VAL A 95 -5.29 10.78 -7.52
C VAL A 95 -4.63 9.49 -8.01
N ILE A 96 -3.69 8.97 -7.23
CA ILE A 96 -3.03 7.68 -7.46
C ILE A 96 -3.23 6.84 -6.21
N ARG A 97 -3.84 5.66 -6.33
CA ARG A 97 -4.19 4.81 -5.19
C ARG A 97 -4.27 3.32 -5.54
N GLY A 98 -4.58 2.48 -4.56
CA GLY A 98 -4.73 1.02 -4.71
C GLY A 98 -3.36 0.33 -4.80
N HIS A 99 -3.13 -0.48 -5.81
CA HIS A 99 -1.87 -1.16 -6.09
C HIS A 99 -1.23 -0.63 -7.39
N ALA A 100 -1.42 0.66 -7.64
CA ALA A 100 -0.96 1.29 -8.88
C ALA A 100 0.57 1.40 -8.92
N ILE A 101 1.15 1.14 -10.09
CA ILE A 101 2.57 1.35 -10.37
C ILE A 101 2.68 2.47 -11.41
N VAL A 102 3.25 3.60 -11.04
CA VAL A 102 3.34 4.80 -11.88
C VAL A 102 4.79 5.20 -12.08
N ASN A 103 5.21 5.29 -13.34
CA ASN A 103 6.49 5.84 -13.75
C ASN A 103 6.22 7.13 -14.54
N ALA A 104 6.45 8.27 -13.93
CA ALA A 104 6.26 9.58 -14.53
C ALA A 104 7.61 10.28 -14.70
N LYS A 105 7.92 10.72 -15.91
CA LYS A 105 9.16 11.43 -16.22
C LYS A 105 8.88 12.71 -17.00
N ASN A 106 9.44 13.81 -16.54
CA ASN A 106 9.46 15.06 -17.24
C ASN A 106 10.91 15.42 -17.63
N ASP A 107 11.16 15.71 -18.90
CA ASP A 107 12.49 16.05 -19.42
C ASP A 107 12.68 17.58 -19.61
N GLY A 108 11.72 18.39 -19.19
CA GLY A 108 11.73 19.84 -19.28
C GLY A 108 11.24 20.53 -18.01
N SER A 109 10.47 21.60 -18.13
CA SER A 109 10.08 22.47 -17.01
C SER A 109 8.81 22.08 -16.27
N GLY A 110 8.05 21.11 -16.77
CA GLY A 110 6.84 20.61 -16.11
C GLY A 110 7.13 19.68 -14.95
N ALA A 111 6.11 19.39 -14.14
CA ALA A 111 6.22 18.33 -13.14
C ALA A 111 6.22 16.94 -13.78
N ALA A 112 6.81 15.94 -13.12
CA ALA A 112 6.47 14.58 -13.48
C ALA A 112 4.99 14.29 -13.12
N ILE A 113 4.51 14.70 -11.95
CA ILE A 113 3.10 14.60 -11.56
C ILE A 113 2.64 15.95 -10.99
N GLY A 114 1.73 16.66 -11.68
CA GLY A 114 1.24 17.95 -11.21
C GLY A 114 1.05 18.98 -12.30
N ALA A 115 1.57 20.21 -12.09
CA ALA A 115 1.41 21.30 -13.04
C ALA A 115 2.64 21.48 -13.94
N ALA A 116 2.43 22.11 -15.08
CA ALA A 116 3.50 22.45 -16.02
C ALA A 116 4.47 23.55 -15.53
N GLY A 117 4.18 24.22 -14.47
CA GLY A 117 5.11 25.04 -13.67
C GLY A 117 5.44 26.44 -14.12
N ASN A 118 5.42 26.76 -15.39
CA ASN A 118 5.96 28.03 -15.90
C ASN A 118 4.98 29.22 -15.97
N GLY A 119 3.67 28.98 -15.87
CA GLY A 119 2.68 30.04 -15.92
C GLY A 119 2.24 30.51 -14.55
N LYS A 120 2.07 31.82 -14.38
CA LYS A 120 1.72 32.48 -13.11
C LYS A 120 0.44 31.95 -12.41
N ASP A 121 -0.46 31.35 -13.18
CA ASP A 121 -1.75 30.81 -12.67
C ASP A 121 -1.70 29.29 -12.45
N ALA A 122 -0.58 28.62 -12.75
CA ALA A 122 -0.43 27.18 -12.57
C ALA A 122 -0.61 26.78 -11.10
N SER A 123 -1.50 25.85 -10.85
CA SER A 123 -1.73 25.26 -9.52
C SER A 123 -1.70 23.74 -9.63
N ALA A 124 -1.26 23.08 -8.58
CA ALA A 124 -1.22 21.62 -8.52
C ALA A 124 -1.92 21.09 -7.26
N GLU A 125 -2.79 20.11 -7.45
CA GLU A 125 -3.40 19.34 -6.38
C GLU A 125 -3.23 17.84 -6.68
N VAL A 126 -2.37 17.18 -5.90
CA VAL A 126 -1.99 15.78 -6.08
C VAL A 126 -2.20 15.01 -4.80
N THR A 127 -2.87 13.87 -4.89
CA THR A 127 -3.06 12.94 -3.77
C THR A 127 -2.54 11.56 -4.17
N ILE A 128 -1.65 10.99 -3.37
CA ILE A 128 -1.11 9.65 -3.58
C ILE A 128 -1.42 8.83 -2.34
N GLY A 129 -2.11 7.72 -2.54
CA GLY A 129 -2.56 6.81 -1.50
C GLY A 129 -3.90 7.20 -0.85
N THR A 130 -4.36 6.32 0.01
CA THR A 130 -5.62 6.40 0.76
C THR A 130 -5.31 6.52 2.25
N PRO A 131 -6.00 7.40 3.00
CA PRO A 131 -5.74 7.54 4.44
C PRO A 131 -5.84 6.21 5.17
N GLU A 132 -4.93 5.97 6.11
CA GLU A 132 -4.90 4.80 6.99
C GLU A 132 -4.84 3.44 6.27
N ALA A 133 -4.58 3.41 4.96
CA ALA A 133 -4.42 2.17 4.22
C ALA A 133 -3.21 1.36 4.72
N THR A 134 -3.38 0.03 4.74
CA THR A 134 -2.34 -0.93 5.10
C THR A 134 -1.76 -1.58 3.84
N ALA A 135 -0.64 -2.29 3.97
CA ALA A 135 -0.05 -3.04 2.86
C ALA A 135 -0.98 -4.08 2.22
N GLU A 136 -2.00 -4.53 2.94
CA GLU A 136 -2.99 -5.49 2.45
C GLU A 136 -4.06 -4.82 1.58
N THR A 137 -4.41 -3.57 1.91
CA THR A 137 -5.46 -2.83 1.21
C THR A 137 -4.94 -1.91 0.13
N GLU A 138 -3.67 -1.52 0.20
CA GLU A 138 -3.04 -0.60 -0.74
C GLU A 138 -1.52 -0.81 -0.77
N ASP A 139 -0.93 -0.78 -1.95
CA ASP A 139 0.53 -0.78 -2.13
C ASP A 139 0.88 0.02 -3.40
N VAL A 140 0.93 1.34 -3.24
CA VAL A 140 1.20 2.26 -4.35
C VAL A 140 2.68 2.45 -4.54
N HIS A 141 3.14 2.27 -5.77
CA HIS A 141 4.53 2.53 -6.17
C HIS A 141 4.59 3.67 -7.20
N VAL A 142 5.28 4.75 -6.88
CA VAL A 142 5.47 5.88 -7.78
C VAL A 142 6.95 6.17 -7.97
N THR A 143 7.37 6.22 -9.23
CA THR A 143 8.66 6.82 -9.62
C THR A 143 8.36 8.11 -10.36
N ALA A 144 8.75 9.24 -9.77
CA ALA A 144 8.52 10.57 -10.34
C ALA A 144 9.86 11.28 -10.54
N ILE A 145 10.20 11.58 -11.79
CA ILE A 145 11.46 12.23 -12.18
C ILE A 145 11.14 13.54 -12.90
N GLY A 146 11.51 14.64 -12.27
CA GLY A 146 11.51 15.98 -12.88
C GLY A 146 12.91 16.33 -13.40
N HIS A 147 13.01 17.24 -14.38
CA HIS A 147 14.28 17.82 -14.79
C HIS A 147 14.38 19.27 -14.30
N TYR A 148 13.79 20.24 -14.98
CA TYR A 148 13.74 21.64 -14.52
C TYR A 148 12.48 21.96 -13.72
N GLY A 149 11.60 21.00 -13.48
CA GLY A 149 10.39 21.11 -12.68
C GLY A 149 10.40 20.16 -11.49
N SER A 150 9.45 20.31 -10.60
CA SER A 150 9.30 19.40 -9.45
C SER A 150 8.96 17.98 -9.92
N ALA A 151 9.40 16.97 -9.22
CA ALA A 151 8.93 15.63 -9.47
C ALA A 151 7.41 15.52 -9.18
N ILE A 152 6.94 16.08 -8.06
CA ILE A 152 5.51 16.10 -7.70
C ILE A 152 5.11 17.50 -7.26
N GLY A 153 4.13 18.11 -7.95
CA GLY A 153 3.61 19.44 -7.62
C GLY A 153 3.82 20.48 -8.71
N ASN A 154 4.77 21.40 -8.52
CA ASN A 154 5.21 22.42 -9.48
C ASN A 154 4.17 23.51 -9.86
N GLY A 155 3.25 23.88 -8.97
CA GLY A 155 2.34 25.00 -9.20
C GLY A 155 3.01 26.34 -8.95
N ALA A 156 2.90 27.30 -9.89
CA ALA A 156 3.46 28.64 -9.72
C ALA A 156 2.63 29.52 -8.77
N LYS A 157 1.36 29.22 -8.56
CA LYS A 157 0.44 29.91 -7.66
C LYS A 157 0.24 29.17 -6.36
N ASP A 158 -0.33 27.97 -6.43
CA ASP A 158 -0.60 27.14 -5.26
C ASP A 158 -0.27 25.68 -5.59
N THR A 159 0.36 24.99 -4.65
CA THR A 159 0.66 23.57 -4.75
C THR A 159 0.20 22.88 -3.49
N LYS A 160 -0.64 21.85 -3.65
CA LYS A 160 -1.03 20.95 -2.57
C LYS A 160 -0.68 19.53 -2.94
N VAL A 161 0.18 18.89 -2.15
CA VAL A 161 0.56 17.49 -2.30
C VAL A 161 0.21 16.73 -1.03
N THR A 162 -0.53 15.65 -1.17
CA THR A 162 -0.85 14.74 -0.05
C THR A 162 -0.36 13.34 -0.40
N ILE A 163 0.49 12.78 0.44
CA ILE A 163 1.04 11.42 0.35
C ILE A 163 0.65 10.72 1.64
N GLN A 164 -0.10 9.62 1.54
CA GLN A 164 -0.70 9.00 2.71
C GLN A 164 -0.97 7.50 2.48
N GLY A 165 -1.21 6.74 3.55
CA GLY A 165 -1.44 5.30 3.45
C GLY A 165 -0.15 4.53 3.19
N HIS A 166 -0.25 3.36 2.56
CA HIS A 166 0.89 2.50 2.25
C HIS A 166 1.44 2.82 0.85
N VAL A 167 2.40 3.73 0.79
CA VAL A 167 2.93 4.30 -0.45
C VAL A 167 4.45 4.29 -0.45
N THR A 168 5.03 3.83 -1.55
CA THR A 168 6.47 3.91 -1.82
C THR A 168 6.73 4.85 -2.99
N ILE A 169 7.47 5.91 -2.75
CA ILE A 169 7.81 6.92 -3.77
C ILE A 169 9.30 6.99 -3.97
N GLN A 170 9.72 6.97 -5.22
CA GLN A 170 11.08 7.29 -5.64
C GLN A 170 11.04 8.59 -6.45
N THR A 171 11.81 9.59 -6.03
CA THR A 171 11.82 10.91 -6.65
C THR A 171 13.22 11.36 -7.03
N ALA A 172 13.30 12.13 -8.11
CA ALA A 172 14.49 12.87 -8.47
C ALA A 172 14.13 14.18 -9.19
N SER A 173 14.98 15.19 -9.04
CA SER A 173 14.97 16.42 -9.83
C SER A 173 16.42 16.91 -9.94
N ASP A 174 16.84 17.41 -11.08
CA ASP A 174 18.24 17.79 -11.33
C ASP A 174 18.50 19.31 -11.32
N ASP A 175 17.52 20.11 -10.94
CA ASP A 175 17.69 21.56 -10.80
C ASP A 175 17.22 22.05 -9.42
N SER A 176 17.48 23.32 -9.14
CA SER A 176 17.15 24.04 -7.89
C SER A 176 15.65 24.12 -7.56
N ASN A 177 14.84 23.24 -8.10
CA ASN A 177 13.43 23.14 -7.84
C ASN A 177 13.11 22.10 -6.75
N SER A 178 12.00 22.31 -6.09
CA SER A 178 11.47 21.39 -5.10
C SER A 178 11.16 20.02 -5.73
N VAL A 179 11.61 18.94 -5.14
CA VAL A 179 11.27 17.59 -5.63
C VAL A 179 9.79 17.28 -5.36
N ILE A 180 9.30 17.58 -4.15
CA ILE A 180 7.89 17.48 -3.76
C ILE A 180 7.44 18.85 -3.28
N GLY A 181 6.61 19.53 -4.06
CA GLY A 181 6.14 20.88 -3.77
C GLY A 181 6.29 21.82 -4.97
N SER A 182 6.75 23.04 -4.73
CA SER A 182 7.00 24.02 -5.80
C SER A 182 7.99 25.08 -5.36
N SER A 183 8.87 25.48 -6.27
CA SER A 183 9.80 26.58 -6.02
C SER A 183 9.17 27.98 -6.16
N ARG A 184 7.93 28.10 -6.64
CA ARG A 184 7.36 29.40 -7.08
C ARG A 184 6.10 29.84 -6.37
N GLY A 185 5.25 28.93 -5.91
CA GLY A 185 3.92 29.22 -5.35
C GLY A 185 3.87 29.09 -3.83
N ASN A 186 2.66 29.21 -3.29
CA ASN A 186 2.36 28.71 -1.95
C ASN A 186 2.37 27.18 -1.99
N VAL A 187 2.82 26.57 -0.94
CA VAL A 187 2.98 25.10 -0.90
C VAL A 187 2.38 24.54 0.37
N GLU A 188 1.57 23.51 0.22
CA GLU A 188 1.13 22.63 1.30
C GLU A 188 1.52 21.20 0.94
N VAL A 189 2.42 20.60 1.71
CA VAL A 189 2.79 19.20 1.59
C VAL A 189 2.38 18.45 2.84
N ASN A 190 1.62 17.38 2.67
CA ASN A 190 1.20 16.49 3.76
C ASN A 190 1.71 15.08 3.47
N ILE A 191 2.56 14.53 4.34
CA ILE A 191 3.10 13.17 4.25
C ILE A 191 2.69 12.42 5.51
N LYS A 192 1.92 11.34 5.36
CA LYS A 192 1.25 10.69 6.48
C LYS A 192 1.34 9.17 6.44
N ASP A 193 0.96 8.57 7.54
CA ASP A 193 0.73 7.14 7.73
C ASP A 193 2.01 6.30 7.46
N ASN A 194 2.00 5.41 6.46
CA ASN A 194 3.12 4.53 6.12
C ASN A 194 3.83 4.93 4.82
N ALA A 195 3.89 6.22 4.52
CA ALA A 195 4.56 6.71 3.33
C ALA A 195 6.09 6.54 3.42
N SER A 196 6.69 5.99 2.37
CA SER A 196 8.14 5.87 2.20
C SER A 196 8.59 6.66 0.97
N ILE A 197 9.57 7.53 1.14
CA ILE A 197 10.10 8.39 0.08
C ILE A 197 11.61 8.25 0.04
N ASP A 198 12.15 7.80 -1.09
CA ASP A 198 13.58 7.65 -1.33
C ASP A 198 13.98 8.33 -2.66
N PRO A 199 15.25 8.69 -2.84
CA PRO A 199 15.74 9.17 -4.13
C PRO A 199 15.60 8.07 -5.18
N ALA A 200 15.19 8.43 -6.40
CA ALA A 200 15.19 7.50 -7.51
C ALA A 200 16.63 7.08 -7.85
N PRO A 201 16.87 5.79 -8.18
CA PRO A 201 18.18 5.37 -8.69
C PRO A 201 18.52 6.22 -9.93
N SER A 202 19.72 6.73 -9.97
CA SER A 202 20.19 7.67 -11.02
C SER A 202 20.14 7.01 -12.40
N ALA A 203 19.05 7.15 -13.11
CA ALA A 203 18.93 6.84 -14.51
C ALA A 203 19.42 8.04 -15.33
N GLY A 204 20.74 8.27 -15.39
CA GLY A 204 21.34 9.24 -16.29
C GLY A 204 21.28 10.72 -15.86
N ILE A 205 20.84 11.01 -14.65
CA ILE A 205 20.96 12.32 -14.01
C ILE A 205 22.36 12.37 -13.39
N SER A 206 23.12 13.44 -13.64
CA SER A 206 24.49 13.56 -13.18
C SER A 206 24.54 13.42 -11.65
N SER A 207 25.60 12.81 -11.14
CA SER A 207 25.85 12.64 -9.70
C SER A 207 25.97 13.94 -8.91
N ASP A 208 25.88 15.08 -9.59
CA ASP A 208 25.86 16.42 -9.03
C ASP A 208 24.42 16.95 -9.00
N ILE A 209 23.51 16.26 -8.28
CA ILE A 209 22.20 16.83 -7.93
C ILE A 209 22.49 17.92 -6.89
N ALA A 210 22.90 19.06 -7.38
CA ALA A 210 23.19 20.21 -6.57
C ALA A 210 21.91 21.04 -6.39
N GLY A 211 21.40 21.09 -5.18
CA GLY A 211 20.73 22.28 -4.73
C GLY A 211 19.29 22.45 -5.11
N GLY A 212 18.44 21.48 -4.85
CA GLY A 212 17.00 21.71 -4.78
C GLY A 212 16.48 21.45 -3.38
N CYS A 213 15.48 22.19 -2.96
CA CYS A 213 14.70 21.80 -1.81
C CYS A 213 13.89 20.55 -2.16
N ASP A 214 14.11 19.46 -1.50
CA ASP A 214 13.47 18.22 -1.89
C ASP A 214 11.99 18.18 -1.49
N ILE A 215 11.62 18.82 -0.38
CA ILE A 215 10.22 18.86 0.07
C ILE A 215 9.85 20.27 0.50
N GLY A 216 8.86 20.88 -0.11
CA GLY A 216 8.31 22.17 0.28
C GLY A 216 8.37 23.24 -0.83
N GLY A 217 8.78 24.44 -0.49
CA GLY A 217 8.79 25.61 -1.36
C GLY A 217 10.17 26.14 -1.71
N GLY A 218 10.24 27.02 -2.69
CA GLY A 218 11.47 27.70 -3.09
C GLY A 218 11.69 29.06 -2.37
N ASN A 219 12.83 29.68 -2.67
CA ASN A 219 13.32 30.92 -2.05
C ASN A 219 12.59 32.22 -2.41
N LEU A 220 11.35 32.18 -2.88
CA LEU A 220 10.66 33.42 -3.23
C LEU A 220 10.00 34.08 -2.01
N PRO A 221 10.29 35.35 -1.74
CA PRO A 221 9.71 36.08 -0.60
C PRO A 221 8.18 36.24 -0.75
N GLY A 222 7.47 36.25 0.38
CA GLY A 222 6.02 36.49 0.43
C GLY A 222 5.15 35.28 0.07
N ARG A 223 5.71 34.07 0.06
CA ARG A 223 4.96 32.81 -0.13
C ARG A 223 4.77 32.08 1.19
N GLU A 224 3.65 31.40 1.31
CA GLU A 224 3.38 30.52 2.45
C GLU A 224 3.76 29.09 2.08
N VAL A 225 4.59 28.47 2.93
CA VAL A 225 4.98 27.08 2.76
C VAL A 225 4.64 26.33 4.05
N VAL A 226 3.85 25.28 3.93
CA VAL A 226 3.48 24.39 5.04
C VAL A 226 3.86 22.98 4.67
N VAL A 227 4.69 22.34 5.49
CA VAL A 227 5.05 20.93 5.34
C VAL A 227 4.65 20.19 6.61
N ASN A 228 3.75 19.24 6.48
CA ASN A 228 3.29 18.40 7.57
C ASN A 228 3.75 16.96 7.33
N ILE A 229 4.50 16.39 8.26
CA ILE A 229 4.99 15.00 8.20
C ILE A 229 4.59 14.32 9.50
N ASP A 230 3.77 13.28 9.44
CA ASP A 230 3.27 12.59 10.62
C ASP A 230 2.94 11.12 10.32
N GLY A 231 3.63 10.18 10.97
CA GLY A 231 3.32 8.76 10.90
C GLY A 231 2.07 8.35 11.70
N GLY A 232 1.55 9.25 12.54
CA GLY A 232 0.39 8.97 13.36
C GLY A 232 0.63 7.87 14.40
N LYS A 233 -0.45 7.26 14.89
CA LYS A 233 -0.37 6.20 15.91
C LYS A 233 0.04 4.84 15.38
N HIS A 234 -0.31 4.53 14.15
CA HIS A 234 -0.22 3.17 13.59
C HIS A 234 0.72 3.08 12.38
N GLY A 235 1.13 4.21 11.84
CA GLY A 235 2.03 4.29 10.69
C GLY A 235 3.46 4.67 11.07
N LYS A 236 4.31 4.71 10.07
CA LYS A 236 5.67 5.26 10.16
C LYS A 236 6.03 5.89 8.83
N VAL A 237 6.17 7.21 8.81
CA VAL A 237 6.72 7.91 7.64
C VAL A 237 8.24 7.71 7.60
N LYS A 238 8.76 7.35 6.43
CA LYS A 238 10.18 7.15 6.19
C LYS A 238 10.62 8.00 5.00
N ILE A 239 11.53 8.92 5.22
CA ILE A 239 12.08 9.78 4.18
C ILE A 239 13.60 9.60 4.15
N GLY A 240 14.11 9.08 3.04
CA GLY A 240 15.53 8.79 2.86
C GLY A 240 16.01 7.56 3.65
N GLU A 241 15.17 6.56 3.88
CA GLU A 241 15.54 5.37 4.67
C GLU A 241 16.69 4.61 4.03
N ASN A 242 16.62 4.33 2.74
CA ASN A 242 17.62 3.56 2.02
C ASN A 242 18.79 4.43 1.55
N HIS A 243 18.49 5.64 1.08
CA HIS A 243 19.48 6.62 0.68
C HIS A 243 19.03 7.99 1.18
N ALA A 244 19.87 8.66 1.93
CA ALA A 244 19.55 9.99 2.43
C ALA A 244 19.27 10.94 1.25
N ILE A 245 18.17 11.72 1.36
CA ILE A 245 17.76 12.67 0.33
C ILE A 245 18.71 13.87 0.33
N LEU A 246 19.27 14.21 -0.85
CA LEU A 246 20.03 15.46 -1.01
C LEU A 246 19.05 16.65 -0.99
N GLY A 247 19.19 17.53 -0.01
CA GLY A 247 18.39 18.73 0.12
C GLY A 247 17.86 19.00 1.52
N SER A 248 16.87 19.83 1.61
CA SER A 248 16.28 20.24 2.89
C SER A 248 14.75 20.35 2.79
N ILE A 249 14.08 20.29 3.91
CA ILE A 249 12.70 20.75 4.00
C ILE A 249 12.77 22.27 4.03
N TYR A 250 12.27 22.88 2.96
CA TYR A 250 12.56 24.27 2.67
C TYR A 250 11.31 25.13 2.68
N GLY A 251 11.45 26.30 3.17
CA GLY A 251 10.46 27.32 3.02
C GLY A 251 11.07 28.68 2.77
N ALA A 252 10.25 29.55 2.20
CA ALA A 252 10.59 30.92 1.96
C ALA A 252 11.09 31.63 3.23
N ILE A 253 11.92 32.63 3.06
CA ILE A 253 12.55 33.46 4.09
C ILE A 253 11.57 34.03 5.15
N SER A 254 10.27 34.02 4.86
CA SER A 254 9.20 34.39 5.80
C SER A 254 7.93 33.58 5.49
N GLY A 255 7.37 32.90 6.47
CA GLY A 255 6.10 32.19 6.34
C GLY A 255 6.18 30.68 6.18
N THR A 256 7.33 30.06 6.44
CA THR A 256 7.44 28.61 6.40
C THR A 256 7.09 27.98 7.73
N LYS A 257 6.26 26.93 7.68
CA LYS A 257 5.94 26.09 8.83
C LYS A 257 6.25 24.64 8.46
N VAL A 258 7.10 23.99 9.22
CA VAL A 258 7.36 22.55 9.11
C VAL A 258 6.90 21.88 10.40
N ASN A 259 5.90 21.04 10.29
CA ASN A 259 5.35 20.28 11.41
C ASN A 259 5.79 18.82 11.27
N ILE A 260 6.56 18.33 12.21
CA ILE A 260 6.99 16.94 12.27
C ILE A 260 6.32 16.29 13.47
N GLY A 261 5.37 15.41 13.22
CA GLY A 261 4.62 14.68 14.22
C GLY A 261 5.32 13.42 14.69
N ASP A 262 4.53 12.42 15.09
CA ASP A 262 5.02 11.17 15.63
C ASP A 262 5.44 10.16 14.53
N ASN A 263 6.29 9.21 14.90
CA ASN A 263 6.69 8.09 14.05
C ASN A 263 7.26 8.51 12.67
N VAL A 264 8.17 9.47 12.66
CA VAL A 264 8.87 9.93 11.46
C VAL A 264 10.35 9.56 11.52
N LEU A 265 10.84 8.94 10.45
CA LEU A 265 12.27 8.82 10.15
C LEU A 265 12.59 9.75 8.99
N LEU A 266 13.42 10.75 9.22
CA LEU A 266 13.85 11.71 8.22
C LEU A 266 15.37 11.73 8.15
N LYS A 267 15.93 11.34 6.99
CA LYS A 267 17.36 11.41 6.69
C LYS A 267 17.58 12.35 5.51
N MET A 268 18.19 13.48 5.76
CA MET A 268 18.46 14.51 4.76
C MET A 268 19.93 14.84 4.69
N LEU A 269 20.43 15.02 3.47
CA LEU A 269 21.75 15.52 3.17
C LEU A 269 21.62 16.99 2.76
N GLN A 270 22.15 17.92 3.53
CA GLN A 270 22.14 19.31 3.13
C GLN A 270 23.19 19.57 2.05
N SER A 271 22.78 20.16 0.93
CA SER A 271 23.71 20.82 0.02
C SER A 271 24.12 22.17 0.61
N GLY A 272 25.38 22.56 0.42
CA GLY A 272 26.00 23.73 1.08
C GLY A 272 25.45 25.11 0.77
N TRP A 273 24.26 25.24 0.16
CA TRP A 273 23.70 26.50 -0.35
C TRP A 273 22.44 26.97 0.38
N SER A 274 21.89 26.20 1.32
CA SER A 274 20.62 26.51 1.93
C SER A 274 20.75 26.84 3.42
N THR A 275 20.58 28.11 3.75
CA THR A 275 20.79 28.64 5.10
C THR A 275 19.50 29.04 5.83
N ASP A 276 18.33 28.91 5.25
CA ASP A 276 17.16 29.69 5.69
C ASP A 276 15.89 28.97 6.09
N ALA A 277 15.89 27.67 6.36
CA ALA A 277 14.78 27.07 7.10
C ALA A 277 14.87 27.54 8.57
N LYS A 278 14.21 28.64 8.90
CA LYS A 278 14.34 29.24 10.23
C LYS A 278 13.53 28.54 11.30
N TYR A 279 12.44 27.87 10.93
CA TYR A 279 11.52 27.32 11.92
C TYR A 279 11.01 25.94 11.48
N ILE A 280 11.22 24.93 12.31
CA ILE A 280 10.52 23.67 12.26
C ILE A 280 9.51 23.68 13.41
N ASN A 281 8.23 23.57 13.09
CA ASN A 281 7.19 23.38 14.10
C ASN A 281 7.01 21.88 14.34
N VAL A 282 7.21 21.46 15.57
CA VAL A 282 7.14 20.06 15.96
C VAL A 282 6.14 19.94 17.10
N ASN A 283 5.09 19.16 16.91
CA ASN A 283 3.97 19.03 17.86
C ASN A 283 3.36 20.37 18.31
N GLY A 284 3.21 21.32 17.38
CA GLY A 284 2.63 22.62 17.65
C GLY A 284 3.56 23.64 18.35
N ALA A 285 4.81 23.28 18.61
CA ALA A 285 5.81 24.22 19.10
C ALA A 285 6.71 24.72 17.96
N GLU A 286 6.85 26.02 17.82
CA GLU A 286 7.83 26.60 16.89
C GLU A 286 9.22 26.49 17.51
N ALA A 287 10.14 25.83 16.81
CA ALA A 287 11.53 25.73 17.22
C ALA A 287 12.44 26.25 16.10
N GLU A 288 13.40 27.06 16.46
CA GLU A 288 14.41 27.54 15.53
C GLU A 288 15.38 26.40 15.22
N VAL A 289 15.45 26.00 13.95
CA VAL A 289 16.51 25.13 13.47
C VAL A 289 17.72 25.98 13.20
N GLY A 290 18.75 25.76 13.97
CA GLY A 290 20.01 26.46 13.78
C GLY A 290 20.63 26.21 12.41
N THR A 291 21.44 27.17 11.96
CA THR A 291 22.32 27.00 10.80
C THR A 291 23.53 26.14 11.20
N ARG A 292 24.30 25.67 10.22
CA ARG A 292 25.58 24.97 10.42
C ARG A 292 26.48 25.64 11.44
N ASP A 293 26.57 26.98 11.39
CA ASP A 293 27.50 27.78 12.19
C ASP A 293 26.87 28.28 13.48
N ASN A 294 25.57 28.14 13.65
CA ASN A 294 24.84 28.52 14.84
C ASN A 294 23.65 27.58 15.08
N PRO A 295 23.88 26.40 15.66
CA PRO A 295 22.79 25.51 16.04
C PRO A 295 21.88 26.23 17.03
N GLY A 296 20.61 26.36 16.73
CA GLY A 296 19.62 27.13 17.48
C GLY A 296 19.60 26.78 18.96
N ALA A 297 19.54 27.80 19.80
CA ALA A 297 19.53 27.68 21.26
C ALA A 297 18.16 27.28 21.84
N GLY A 298 17.14 27.15 21.03
CA GLY A 298 15.79 26.72 21.42
C GLY A 298 15.64 25.21 21.34
N GLY A 299 15.20 24.56 22.39
CA GLY A 299 14.97 23.12 22.40
C GLY A 299 13.93 22.69 21.37
N LEU A 300 14.38 22.10 20.26
CA LEU A 300 13.51 21.48 19.26
C LEU A 300 12.75 20.33 19.90
N VAL A 301 11.44 20.45 20.01
CA VAL A 301 10.56 19.39 20.50
C VAL A 301 10.01 18.65 19.28
N ILE A 302 10.37 17.40 19.12
CA ILE A 302 9.86 16.54 18.04
C ILE A 302 8.94 15.47 18.61
N GLY A 303 8.12 14.85 17.75
CA GLY A 303 7.25 13.75 18.11
C GLY A 303 7.96 12.60 18.83
N ASP A 304 7.24 11.88 19.67
CA ASP A 304 7.82 10.95 20.65
C ASP A 304 8.68 9.84 20.04
N ASN A 305 8.40 9.39 18.83
CA ASN A 305 9.14 8.33 18.13
C ASN A 305 9.86 8.84 16.86
N THR A 306 10.10 10.13 16.78
CA THR A 306 10.67 10.77 15.59
C THR A 306 12.17 10.86 15.65
N GLU A 307 12.83 10.59 14.52
CA GLU A 307 14.27 10.72 14.33
C GLU A 307 14.56 11.64 13.16
N LEU A 308 15.38 12.68 13.41
CA LEU A 308 15.92 13.56 12.39
C LEU A 308 17.41 13.31 12.24
N TRP A 309 17.82 13.02 11.00
CA TRP A 309 19.21 12.82 10.64
C TRP A 309 19.64 13.85 9.60
N TYR A 310 20.84 14.35 9.74
CA TYR A 310 21.38 15.41 8.94
C TYR A 310 22.85 15.13 8.61
N ILE A 311 23.28 15.44 7.40
CA ILE A 311 24.70 15.41 7.03
C ILE A 311 25.19 16.81 6.70
N ASN A 312 26.41 17.07 7.14
CA ASN A 312 27.14 18.28 6.85
C ASN A 312 28.32 17.96 5.91
N ASN A 313 28.32 18.51 4.70
CA ASN A 313 29.46 18.55 3.77
C ASN A 313 30.27 17.26 3.61
N GLY A 314 29.66 16.16 3.19
CA GLY A 314 30.37 14.97 2.75
C GLY A 314 30.79 14.01 3.86
N ASP A 315 30.45 14.28 5.10
CA ASP A 315 30.76 13.43 6.24
C ASP A 315 29.58 12.54 6.64
N GLU A 316 29.79 11.65 7.60
CA GLU A 316 28.79 10.69 8.03
C GLU A 316 27.48 11.32 8.51
N LEU A 317 26.36 10.63 8.28
CA LEU A 317 25.03 10.97 8.76
C LEU A 317 25.06 11.16 10.28
N GLN A 318 24.68 12.35 10.72
CA GLN A 318 24.62 12.68 12.15
C GLN A 318 23.15 12.82 12.57
N LYS A 319 22.79 12.11 13.64
CA LYS A 319 21.50 12.29 14.26
C LYS A 319 21.48 13.61 15.02
N ILE A 320 20.61 14.53 14.59
CA ILE A 320 20.56 15.87 15.18
C ILE A 320 19.58 15.93 16.35
N VAL A 321 18.43 15.28 16.20
CA VAL A 321 17.34 15.34 17.17
C VAL A 321 16.59 14.02 17.21
N HIS A 322 16.10 13.67 18.37
CA HIS A 322 15.24 12.50 18.57
C HIS A 322 14.16 12.83 19.61
N GLY A 323 13.00 12.21 19.46
CA GLY A 323 11.90 12.35 20.40
C GLY A 323 12.22 11.72 21.76
N LYS A 324 11.48 12.09 22.77
CA LYS A 324 11.72 11.62 24.15
C LYS A 324 11.62 10.10 24.30
N ASN A 325 10.84 9.40 23.45
CA ASN A 325 10.78 7.94 23.45
C ASN A 325 12.07 7.30 22.90
N LEU A 326 12.82 8.01 22.07
CA LEU A 326 14.13 7.58 21.61
C LEU A 326 15.21 7.85 22.64
N CYS A 327 15.10 8.94 23.41
CA CYS A 327 15.91 9.14 24.61
C CYS A 327 15.73 7.98 25.59
N LYS A 328 14.53 7.45 25.69
CA LYS A 328 14.18 6.35 26.59
C LYS A 328 14.78 4.99 26.20
N LYS A 329 15.29 4.83 24.98
CA LYS A 329 15.91 3.55 24.57
C LYS A 329 17.16 3.20 25.39
N SER A 330 17.87 4.19 25.94
CA SER A 330 19.02 3.99 26.82
C SER A 330 19.16 5.13 27.81
N PRO A 331 18.11 5.53 28.57
CA PRO A 331 18.24 6.60 29.53
C PRO A 331 19.06 6.12 30.73
N LYS A 332 19.90 7.00 31.26
CA LYS A 332 20.34 6.84 32.65
C LYS A 332 19.13 7.05 33.54
N GLN A 333 18.65 5.97 34.14
CA GLN A 333 17.51 5.99 35.04
C GLN A 333 18.02 5.93 36.49
N ASN A 334 17.56 6.84 37.29
CA ASN A 334 17.69 6.78 38.74
C ASN A 334 16.30 6.51 39.32
N ILE A 335 16.08 5.30 39.79
CA ILE A 335 14.78 4.92 40.36
C ILE A 335 14.60 5.67 41.67
N THR A 336 13.57 6.49 41.74
CA THR A 336 13.20 7.28 42.91
C THR A 336 12.10 6.64 43.76
N LYS A 337 11.28 5.78 43.11
CA LYS A 337 10.30 4.89 43.75
C LYS A 337 10.29 3.56 43.01
N GLU A 338 10.58 2.50 43.71
CA GLU A 338 10.48 1.13 43.16
C GLU A 338 9.03 0.80 42.80
N PRO A 339 8.77 0.21 41.62
CA PRO A 339 7.45 -0.30 41.28
C PRO A 339 7.17 -1.59 42.04
N THR A 340 5.90 -1.77 42.40
CA THR A 340 5.40 -3.05 42.90
C THR A 340 4.63 -3.80 41.79
N CYS A 341 4.06 -4.95 42.09
CA CYS A 341 3.22 -5.65 41.13
C CYS A 341 2.06 -4.80 40.63
N THR A 342 1.45 -4.01 41.48
CA THR A 342 0.24 -3.24 41.21
C THR A 342 0.44 -1.74 41.15
N GLU A 343 1.47 -1.23 41.80
CA GLU A 343 1.75 0.20 41.82
C GLU A 343 2.95 0.54 40.96
N SER A 344 2.78 1.60 40.18
CA SER A 344 3.88 2.16 39.41
C SER A 344 4.91 2.83 40.31
N GLY A 345 6.16 2.64 39.98
CA GLY A 345 7.27 3.40 40.50
C GLY A 345 7.49 4.72 39.77
N SER A 346 8.58 5.37 40.08
CA SER A 346 9.07 6.54 39.39
C SER A 346 10.58 6.50 39.23
N ALA A 347 11.06 7.05 38.13
CA ALA A 347 12.50 7.21 37.90
C ALA A 347 12.78 8.61 37.35
N ASP A 348 13.81 9.23 37.85
CA ASP A 348 14.39 10.41 37.22
C ASP A 348 15.31 9.96 36.10
N CYS A 349 14.95 10.33 34.88
CA CYS A 349 15.64 9.95 33.68
C CYS A 349 16.48 11.09 33.13
N THR A 350 17.66 10.75 32.66
CA THR A 350 18.53 11.69 31.94
C THR A 350 18.90 11.06 30.61
N CYS A 351 18.75 11.79 29.52
CA CYS A 351 19.18 11.35 28.22
C CYS A 351 20.70 11.27 28.18
N ASP A 352 21.25 10.07 27.94
CA ASP A 352 22.69 9.85 27.80
C ASP A 352 23.11 9.63 26.32
N TYR A 353 22.25 10.06 25.39
CA TYR A 353 22.55 9.95 23.99
C TYR A 353 23.81 10.74 23.64
N GLU A 354 24.91 10.03 23.37
CA GLU A 354 26.15 10.66 22.92
C GLU A 354 25.95 11.19 21.51
N HIS A 355 25.87 12.50 21.39
CA HIS A 355 26.02 13.16 20.10
C HIS A 355 27.48 12.98 19.66
N THR A 356 27.71 12.01 18.80
CA THR A 356 29.02 11.81 18.20
C THR A 356 29.32 12.95 17.26
N ASN A 357 29.91 14.04 17.77
CA ASN A 357 30.96 14.82 17.13
C ASN A 357 31.23 16.07 17.95
N GLY A 358 32.48 16.28 18.23
CA GLY A 358 33.05 17.32 19.10
C GLY A 358 32.88 18.79 18.70
N ALA A 359 31.83 19.17 18.02
CA ALA A 359 31.34 20.53 17.88
C ALA A 359 30.26 20.76 18.94
N ALA A 360 30.29 21.90 19.59
CA ALA A 360 29.43 22.27 20.69
C ALA A 360 27.94 22.27 20.35
N HIS A 361 27.38 21.08 20.20
CA HIS A 361 25.94 20.91 20.31
C HIS A 361 25.58 20.92 21.78
N PRO A 362 24.56 21.66 22.20
CA PRO A 362 24.10 21.54 23.57
C PRO A 362 23.77 20.07 23.78
N SER A 363 24.47 19.43 24.72
CA SER A 363 24.14 18.10 25.19
C SER A 363 22.61 18.04 25.36
N CYS A 364 21.99 16.99 24.89
CA CYS A 364 20.57 16.73 25.15
C CYS A 364 20.44 16.53 26.68
N ASN A 365 20.39 17.63 27.44
CA ASN A 365 20.17 17.61 28.87
C ASN A 365 18.68 17.40 29.20
N HIS A 366 17.99 16.60 28.41
CA HIS A 366 16.63 16.19 28.71
C HIS A 366 16.62 15.39 30.01
N THR A 367 16.07 16.00 31.05
CA THR A 367 15.71 15.31 32.27
C THR A 367 14.20 15.26 32.37
N TRP A 368 13.67 14.11 32.73
CA TRP A 368 12.24 13.93 32.99
C TRP A 368 12.06 12.91 34.08
N THR A 369 10.91 12.97 34.75
CA THR A 369 10.51 11.91 35.66
C THR A 369 9.61 10.99 34.92
N ASP A 370 9.99 9.73 34.81
CA ASP A 370 9.18 8.71 34.18
C ASP A 370 8.42 7.91 35.22
N LYS A 371 7.22 7.54 34.85
CA LYS A 371 6.46 6.55 35.57
C LYS A 371 7.03 5.19 35.20
N VAL A 372 7.69 4.53 36.15
CA VAL A 372 8.09 3.15 35.96
C VAL A 372 6.83 2.31 36.08
N PRO A 373 6.42 1.61 35.03
CA PRO A 373 5.19 0.82 35.08
C PRO A 373 5.21 -0.12 36.26
N ALA A 374 4.05 -0.38 36.84
CA ALA A 374 3.91 -1.48 37.78
C ALA A 374 4.47 -2.75 37.13
N LEU A 375 5.16 -3.56 37.88
CA LEU A 375 5.81 -4.77 37.37
C LEU A 375 4.80 -5.78 36.80
N GLY A 376 3.52 -5.60 37.14
CA GLY A 376 2.51 -6.61 36.93
C GLY A 376 2.77 -7.84 37.80
N HIS A 377 1.85 -8.73 37.85
CA HIS A 377 2.11 -10.05 38.43
C HIS A 377 2.88 -10.88 37.38
N HIS A 378 3.90 -11.56 37.85
CA HIS A 378 4.56 -12.60 37.06
C HIS A 378 4.09 -13.95 37.64
N TRP A 379 3.16 -14.55 36.92
CA TRP A 379 2.49 -15.73 37.35
C TRP A 379 3.34 -16.97 37.11
N VAL A 380 3.49 -17.79 38.12
CA VAL A 380 4.16 -19.07 38.01
C VAL A 380 3.18 -20.18 38.44
N ASP A 381 3.27 -21.31 37.79
CA ASP A 381 2.52 -22.48 38.13
C ASP A 381 3.02 -23.05 39.49
N ASN A 382 2.14 -23.20 40.46
CA ASN A 382 2.46 -23.81 41.74
C ASN A 382 1.92 -25.24 41.84
N GLY A 383 1.38 -25.80 40.76
CA GLY A 383 0.82 -27.15 40.71
C GLY A 383 -0.58 -27.29 41.31
N GLU A 384 -1.23 -26.17 41.66
CA GLU A 384 -2.57 -26.11 42.19
C GLU A 384 -3.59 -25.53 41.20
N ALA A 385 -4.83 -25.34 41.63
CA ALA A 385 -5.88 -24.73 40.79
C ALA A 385 -5.66 -23.25 40.45
N ASN A 386 -4.76 -22.62 41.16
CA ASN A 386 -4.40 -21.21 40.96
C ASN A 386 -2.90 -21.09 40.70
N HIS A 387 -2.51 -20.06 39.98
CA HIS A 387 -1.12 -19.65 39.89
C HIS A 387 -0.77 -18.62 40.98
N ILE A 388 0.48 -18.53 41.31
CA ILE A 388 1.01 -17.58 42.31
C ILE A 388 1.94 -16.57 41.65
N CYS A 389 1.91 -15.33 42.11
CA CYS A 389 2.87 -14.35 41.68
C CYS A 389 4.23 -14.60 42.36
N ASP A 390 5.29 -14.80 41.58
CA ASP A 390 6.65 -15.04 42.10
C ASP A 390 7.34 -13.78 42.60
N ARG A 391 6.76 -12.59 42.34
CA ARG A 391 7.32 -11.32 42.79
C ARG A 391 6.86 -10.91 44.19
N ASP A 392 5.62 -11.18 44.53
CA ASP A 392 5.07 -10.86 45.84
C ASP A 392 4.83 -12.09 46.72
N HIS A 393 4.81 -13.28 46.12
CA HIS A 393 4.60 -14.59 46.75
C HIS A 393 3.31 -14.70 47.58
N VAL A 394 2.37 -13.79 47.39
CA VAL A 394 1.13 -13.70 48.16
C VAL A 394 -0.09 -13.72 47.25
N THR A 395 -0.01 -13.00 46.13
CA THR A 395 -1.16 -12.89 45.23
C THR A 395 -1.33 -14.20 44.44
N THR A 396 -2.53 -14.74 44.50
CA THR A 396 -2.94 -15.93 43.72
C THR A 396 -4.15 -15.60 42.88
N GLU A 397 -4.21 -16.14 41.66
CA GLU A 397 -5.35 -15.98 40.78
C GLU A 397 -5.63 -17.30 40.05
N ALA A 398 -6.90 -17.53 39.68
CA ALA A 398 -7.27 -18.69 38.89
C ALA A 398 -6.61 -18.70 37.52
N HIS A 399 -6.27 -19.84 36.99
CA HIS A 399 -5.67 -19.96 35.67
C HIS A 399 -6.57 -19.37 34.59
N SER A 400 -6.01 -18.46 33.80
CA SER A 400 -6.65 -17.89 32.63
C SER A 400 -6.21 -18.67 31.38
N TYR A 401 -7.04 -19.64 30.98
CA TYR A 401 -6.70 -20.50 29.86
C TYR A 401 -7.07 -19.89 28.53
N GLY A 402 -6.19 -20.05 27.53
CA GLY A 402 -6.49 -19.82 26.14
C GLY A 402 -7.47 -20.84 25.55
N GLU A 403 -7.67 -20.75 24.26
CA GLU A 403 -8.53 -21.70 23.53
C GLU A 403 -7.97 -23.13 23.57
N TRP A 404 -8.88 -24.08 23.44
CA TRP A 404 -8.50 -25.49 23.34
C TRP A 404 -7.83 -25.75 21.98
N VAL A 405 -6.64 -26.29 22.00
CA VAL A 405 -5.90 -26.75 20.82
C VAL A 405 -5.85 -28.26 20.80
N VAL A 406 -6.19 -28.86 19.70
CA VAL A 406 -6.08 -30.29 19.50
C VAL A 406 -4.60 -30.67 19.47
N ASP A 407 -4.16 -31.44 20.42
CA ASP A 407 -2.80 -31.97 20.53
C ASP A 407 -2.65 -33.24 19.71
N THR A 408 -3.58 -34.15 19.91
CA THR A 408 -3.69 -35.39 19.15
C THR A 408 -5.12 -35.52 18.67
N PRO A 409 -5.38 -35.49 17.35
CA PRO A 409 -6.73 -35.66 16.83
C PRO A 409 -7.30 -37.06 17.23
N ALA A 410 -8.58 -37.06 17.57
CA ALA A 410 -9.29 -38.35 17.70
C ALA A 410 -9.40 -39.00 16.32
N THR A 411 -9.28 -40.28 16.27
CA THR A 411 -9.58 -41.09 15.10
C THR A 411 -10.91 -41.81 15.29
N CYS A 412 -11.32 -42.58 14.31
CA CYS A 412 -12.54 -43.36 14.39
C CYS A 412 -12.54 -44.35 15.58
N THR A 413 -11.38 -44.84 15.95
CA THR A 413 -11.23 -45.89 16.95
C THR A 413 -10.40 -45.51 18.18
N THR A 414 -9.68 -44.39 18.09
CA THR A 414 -8.78 -43.98 19.17
C THR A 414 -9.17 -42.57 19.62
N ALA A 415 -9.28 -42.40 20.92
CA ALA A 415 -9.47 -41.10 21.53
C ALA A 415 -8.27 -40.17 21.24
N GLY A 416 -8.56 -38.94 20.99
CA GLY A 416 -7.60 -37.88 20.86
C GLY A 416 -7.37 -37.13 22.17
N GLN A 417 -6.56 -36.12 22.13
CA GLN A 417 -6.30 -35.23 23.24
C GLN A 417 -6.27 -33.78 22.78
N LYS A 418 -6.90 -32.90 23.51
CA LYS A 418 -6.78 -31.48 23.40
C LYS A 418 -6.17 -30.89 24.65
N LYS A 419 -5.47 -29.81 24.48
CA LYS A 419 -4.85 -29.07 25.58
C LYS A 419 -5.19 -27.60 25.49
N ARG A 420 -5.18 -26.94 26.59
CA ARG A 420 -5.15 -25.49 26.69
C ARG A 420 -4.08 -25.07 27.67
N THR A 421 -3.51 -23.92 27.40
CA THR A 421 -2.40 -23.42 28.21
C THR A 421 -2.85 -22.15 28.91
N CYS A 422 -2.54 -22.03 30.18
CA CYS A 422 -2.73 -20.77 30.89
C CYS A 422 -1.83 -19.69 30.23
N THR A 423 -2.44 -18.58 29.86
CA THR A 423 -1.75 -17.48 29.18
C THR A 423 -0.74 -16.77 30.04
N GLU A 424 -0.87 -16.92 31.36
CA GLU A 424 -0.07 -16.19 32.33
C GLU A 424 1.10 -17.00 32.89
N CYS A 425 0.88 -18.26 33.27
CA CYS A 425 1.90 -19.10 33.92
C CYS A 425 2.36 -20.30 33.08
N GLY A 426 1.71 -20.55 31.96
CA GLY A 426 2.06 -21.68 31.10
C GLY A 426 1.54 -23.03 31.58
N HIS A 427 0.78 -23.11 32.68
CA HIS A 427 0.14 -24.35 33.11
C HIS A 427 -0.69 -24.97 31.99
N VAL A 428 -0.55 -26.29 31.79
CA VAL A 428 -1.24 -26.99 30.71
C VAL A 428 -2.32 -27.89 31.29
N GLU A 429 -3.57 -27.63 30.90
CA GLU A 429 -4.68 -28.53 31.15
C GLU A 429 -4.95 -29.38 29.90
N THR A 430 -5.15 -30.65 30.10
CA THR A 430 -5.44 -31.60 29.02
C THR A 430 -6.83 -32.21 29.18
N GLN A 431 -7.50 -32.42 28.04
CA GLN A 431 -8.80 -33.08 28.00
C GLN A 431 -8.85 -34.10 26.86
N GLU A 432 -9.40 -35.27 27.16
CA GLU A 432 -9.62 -36.29 26.15
C GLU A 432 -10.70 -35.86 25.14
N ILE A 433 -10.46 -36.14 23.88
CA ILE A 433 -11.44 -36.05 22.80
C ILE A 433 -11.90 -37.49 22.52
N PRO A 434 -13.16 -37.83 22.74
CA PRO A 434 -13.65 -39.17 22.47
C PRO A 434 -13.37 -39.57 21.01
N ALA A 435 -13.13 -40.85 20.78
CA ALA A 435 -13.05 -41.41 19.44
C ALA A 435 -14.33 -41.06 18.66
N THR A 436 -14.15 -40.66 17.38
CA THR A 436 -15.26 -40.15 16.57
C THR A 436 -16.26 -41.22 16.12
N GLY A 437 -15.87 -42.48 16.24
CA GLY A 437 -16.60 -43.57 15.63
C GLY A 437 -16.40 -43.58 14.09
N HIS A 438 -16.96 -44.57 13.43
CA HIS A 438 -16.99 -44.63 11.98
C HIS A 438 -18.22 -43.94 11.45
N HIS A 439 -18.03 -43.01 10.49
CA HIS A 439 -19.09 -42.42 9.68
C HIS A 439 -19.16 -43.17 8.35
N TRP A 440 -20.00 -44.20 8.32
CA TRP A 440 -20.11 -45.04 7.12
C TRP A 440 -20.79 -44.29 5.97
N LYS A 441 -20.11 -44.17 4.85
CA LYS A 441 -20.66 -43.67 3.59
C LYS A 441 -20.90 -44.88 2.67
N ASP A 442 -22.12 -45.00 2.18
CA ASP A 442 -22.50 -45.99 1.17
C ASP A 442 -21.77 -45.69 -0.13
N ASN A 443 -21.07 -46.66 -0.68
CA ASN A 443 -20.36 -46.56 -1.94
C ASN A 443 -21.24 -46.88 -3.14
N GLY A 444 -22.50 -47.23 -2.92
CA GLY A 444 -23.45 -47.60 -3.99
C GLY A 444 -23.21 -48.99 -4.58
N ASP A 445 -22.32 -49.78 -4.01
CA ASP A 445 -21.87 -51.10 -4.43
C ASP A 445 -22.05 -52.17 -3.35
N GLY A 446 -22.81 -51.83 -2.34
CA GLY A 446 -23.00 -52.72 -1.17
C GLY A 446 -21.87 -52.68 -0.14
N THR A 447 -20.87 -51.83 -0.37
CA THR A 447 -19.84 -51.53 0.65
C THR A 447 -20.05 -50.16 1.24
N HIS A 448 -19.60 -50.01 2.48
CA HIS A 448 -19.56 -48.74 3.16
C HIS A 448 -18.08 -48.43 3.49
N THR A 449 -17.66 -47.22 3.19
CA THR A 449 -16.31 -46.76 3.57
C THR A 449 -16.43 -45.61 4.54
N CYS A 450 -15.65 -45.67 5.61
CA CYS A 450 -15.47 -44.52 6.47
C CYS A 450 -14.50 -43.53 5.79
N PRO A 451 -14.94 -42.35 5.42
CA PRO A 451 -14.06 -41.39 4.74
C PRO A 451 -12.93 -40.88 5.63
N ASP A 452 -13.10 -41.00 6.97
CA ASP A 452 -12.15 -40.44 7.92
C ASP A 452 -10.95 -41.35 8.15
N CYS A 453 -11.11 -42.69 8.04
CA CYS A 453 -10.02 -43.64 8.30
C CYS A 453 -9.79 -44.66 7.18
N GLY A 454 -10.60 -44.63 6.15
CA GLY A 454 -10.51 -45.60 5.06
C GLY A 454 -10.93 -47.03 5.40
N ALA A 455 -11.43 -47.28 6.61
CA ALA A 455 -12.00 -48.59 6.95
C ALA A 455 -13.20 -48.89 6.04
N THR A 456 -13.26 -50.09 5.52
CA THR A 456 -14.36 -50.57 4.66
C THR A 456 -15.12 -51.67 5.31
N GLU A 457 -16.43 -51.63 5.23
CA GLU A 457 -17.35 -52.68 5.61
C GLU A 457 -18.20 -53.07 4.39
N GLY A 458 -18.26 -54.36 4.03
CA GLY A 458 -18.96 -54.84 2.83
C GLY A 458 -18.01 -55.23 1.67
N GLN A 459 -18.54 -55.72 0.53
CA GLN A 459 -17.73 -56.13 -0.63
C GLN A 459 -17.76 -55.08 -1.78
N PRO A 460 -16.65 -54.81 -2.49
CA PRO A 460 -16.52 -53.62 -3.35
C PRO A 460 -16.98 -53.79 -4.77
N VAL A 461 -17.50 -52.69 -5.39
CA VAL A 461 -17.53 -52.42 -6.81
C VAL A 461 -16.77 -51.12 -7.09
N ASN A 462 -15.92 -51.18 -8.08
CA ASN A 462 -14.82 -50.29 -8.37
C ASN A 462 -15.23 -49.02 -9.17
N THR A 463 -14.92 -47.79 -8.70
CA THR A 463 -14.78 -46.64 -9.60
C THR A 463 -13.72 -45.66 -9.10
N ASN A 464 -12.73 -45.41 -9.95
CA ASN A 464 -11.62 -44.49 -9.74
C ASN A 464 -11.94 -43.16 -10.46
N SER A 465 -11.96 -42.00 -9.79
CA SER A 465 -12.23 -40.73 -10.45
C SER A 465 -11.29 -39.62 -9.95
N ALA A 466 -10.36 -39.24 -10.82
CA ALA A 466 -9.42 -38.15 -10.58
C ALA A 466 -9.66 -36.90 -11.45
N LEU A 467 -10.63 -36.91 -12.36
CA LEU A 467 -10.94 -35.80 -13.26
C LEU A 467 -12.45 -35.59 -13.34
N GLU A 468 -12.91 -34.49 -12.74
CA GLU A 468 -14.33 -34.11 -12.71
C GLU A 468 -14.50 -32.61 -12.99
N LEU A 469 -15.66 -32.20 -13.52
CA LEU A 469 -15.99 -30.79 -13.67
C LEU A 469 -16.30 -30.17 -12.30
N ARG A 470 -16.30 -28.85 -12.22
CA ARG A 470 -16.55 -28.09 -10.99
C ARG A 470 -17.77 -27.18 -11.19
N VAL A 471 -18.51 -26.95 -10.12
CA VAL A 471 -19.53 -25.91 -10.04
C VAL A 471 -18.98 -24.77 -9.20
N VAL A 472 -19.06 -23.55 -9.72
CA VAL A 472 -18.57 -22.34 -9.06
C VAL A 472 -19.65 -21.24 -9.02
N ASP A 473 -19.56 -20.33 -8.06
CA ASP A 473 -20.37 -19.11 -8.00
C ASP A 473 -19.82 -17.99 -8.90
N ALA A 474 -20.40 -16.80 -8.80
CA ALA A 474 -20.00 -15.64 -9.58
C ALA A 474 -18.58 -15.13 -9.24
N GLU A 475 -18.09 -15.41 -8.05
CA GLU A 475 -16.75 -15.08 -7.54
C GLU A 475 -15.72 -16.18 -7.87
N GLY A 476 -16.14 -17.27 -8.51
CA GLY A 476 -15.29 -18.40 -8.89
C GLY A 476 -15.01 -19.40 -7.77
N MET A 477 -15.75 -19.32 -6.66
CA MET A 477 -15.58 -20.23 -5.52
C MET A 477 -16.33 -21.54 -5.76
N ASN A 478 -15.68 -22.67 -5.43
CA ASN A 478 -16.30 -23.98 -5.60
C ASN A 478 -17.56 -24.14 -4.75
N GLN A 479 -18.62 -24.62 -5.40
CA GLN A 479 -19.91 -24.87 -4.78
C GLN A 479 -20.19 -26.38 -4.72
N PRO A 480 -20.86 -26.90 -3.67
CA PRO A 480 -21.27 -28.31 -3.59
C PRO A 480 -22.23 -28.69 -4.72
N PHE A 481 -22.06 -29.87 -5.29
CA PHE A 481 -22.93 -30.40 -6.30
C PHE A 481 -22.98 -31.92 -6.23
N THR A 482 -23.97 -32.50 -6.88
CA THR A 482 -24.07 -33.95 -7.07
C THR A 482 -23.87 -34.32 -8.53
N VAL A 483 -23.28 -35.48 -8.78
CA VAL A 483 -23.05 -36.00 -10.13
C VAL A 483 -23.78 -37.32 -10.28
N SER A 484 -24.45 -37.50 -11.40
CA SER A 484 -25.02 -38.79 -11.79
C SER A 484 -24.75 -39.06 -13.25
N GLN A 485 -24.66 -40.34 -13.63
CA GLN A 485 -24.55 -40.75 -15.04
C GLN A 485 -25.60 -41.78 -15.34
N ASN A 486 -26.37 -41.52 -16.38
CA ASN A 486 -27.38 -42.44 -16.90
C ASN A 486 -27.10 -42.69 -18.39
N GLY A 487 -26.56 -43.86 -18.70
CA GLY A 487 -26.05 -44.14 -20.05
C GLY A 487 -24.95 -43.17 -20.45
N THR A 488 -25.19 -42.40 -21.52
CA THR A 488 -24.22 -41.41 -22.03
C THR A 488 -24.45 -39.99 -21.52
N LEU A 489 -25.50 -39.77 -20.70
CA LEU A 489 -25.82 -38.48 -20.10
C LEU A 489 -25.19 -38.37 -18.71
N ARG A 490 -24.30 -37.41 -18.52
CA ARG A 490 -23.71 -37.09 -17.24
C ARG A 490 -24.27 -35.76 -16.72
N THR A 491 -24.95 -35.81 -15.58
CA THR A 491 -25.70 -34.70 -15.00
C THR A 491 -24.99 -34.17 -13.75
N TYR A 492 -24.80 -32.87 -13.71
CA TYR A 492 -24.29 -32.11 -12.56
C TYR A 492 -25.45 -31.30 -11.99
N THR A 493 -25.76 -31.49 -10.71
CA THR A 493 -26.91 -30.84 -10.07
C THR A 493 -26.45 -30.04 -8.86
N GLY A 494 -26.83 -28.76 -8.83
CA GLY A 494 -26.61 -27.87 -7.73
C GLY A 494 -27.86 -27.05 -7.37
N ALA A 495 -28.12 -26.81 -6.09
CA ALA A 495 -29.29 -26.06 -5.61
C ALA A 495 -29.00 -24.55 -5.57
N TYR A 496 -28.73 -23.94 -6.71
CA TYR A 496 -28.36 -22.54 -6.89
C TYR A 496 -29.25 -21.86 -7.91
N ASP A 497 -29.53 -20.56 -7.73
CA ASP A 497 -30.23 -19.74 -8.73
C ASP A 497 -29.25 -19.19 -9.77
N THR A 498 -27.99 -19.02 -9.39
CA THR A 498 -26.90 -18.62 -10.27
C THR A 498 -25.69 -19.47 -9.99
N ALA A 499 -25.18 -20.17 -11.00
CA ALA A 499 -23.94 -20.95 -10.88
C ALA A 499 -23.34 -21.23 -12.25
N THR A 500 -22.06 -21.57 -12.26
CA THR A 500 -21.31 -21.93 -13.47
C THR A 500 -20.72 -23.32 -13.34
N LEU A 501 -21.02 -24.20 -14.30
CA LEU A 501 -20.30 -25.45 -14.48
C LEU A 501 -19.07 -25.20 -15.36
N THR A 502 -17.89 -25.56 -14.84
CA THR A 502 -16.63 -25.29 -15.53
C THR A 502 -15.66 -26.46 -15.49
N GLY A 503 -14.78 -26.49 -16.42
CA GLY A 503 -13.70 -27.44 -16.57
C GLY A 503 -12.90 -27.15 -17.83
N ASN A 504 -11.97 -28.00 -18.18
CA ASN A 504 -11.22 -27.85 -19.41
C ASN A 504 -11.56 -28.97 -20.43
N LEU A 505 -11.17 -28.77 -21.68
CA LEU A 505 -11.48 -29.74 -22.76
C LEU A 505 -10.80 -31.10 -22.51
N ASN A 506 -9.69 -31.18 -21.81
CA ASN A 506 -9.07 -32.47 -21.44
C ASN A 506 -9.94 -33.26 -20.46
N THR A 507 -10.60 -32.56 -19.51
CA THR A 507 -11.57 -33.20 -18.62
C THR A 507 -12.77 -33.72 -19.41
N LEU A 508 -13.27 -32.98 -20.39
CA LEU A 508 -14.36 -33.46 -21.25
C LEU A 508 -13.94 -34.69 -22.07
N ARG A 509 -12.71 -34.71 -22.62
CA ARG A 509 -12.19 -35.91 -23.32
C ARG A 509 -12.12 -37.10 -22.36
N TYR A 510 -11.61 -36.89 -21.16
CA TYR A 510 -11.59 -37.94 -20.16
C TYR A 510 -12.98 -38.47 -19.82
N LEU A 511 -13.98 -37.60 -19.63
CA LEU A 511 -15.35 -38.00 -19.36
C LEU A 511 -15.97 -38.73 -20.55
N GLN A 512 -15.65 -38.33 -21.78
CA GLN A 512 -16.06 -39.01 -22.99
C GLN A 512 -15.48 -40.42 -23.10
N ASP A 513 -14.20 -40.59 -22.83
CA ASP A 513 -13.51 -41.89 -22.80
C ASP A 513 -14.12 -42.83 -21.74
N HIS A 514 -14.77 -42.23 -20.70
CA HIS A 514 -15.49 -42.97 -19.65
C HIS A 514 -17.00 -43.04 -19.87
N GLY A 515 -17.45 -42.85 -21.12
CA GLY A 515 -18.80 -43.13 -21.57
C GLY A 515 -19.78 -41.97 -21.55
N ALA A 516 -19.40 -40.78 -21.12
CA ALA A 516 -20.24 -39.60 -21.22
C ALA A 516 -20.21 -39.03 -22.65
N GLN A 517 -21.35 -38.75 -23.27
CA GLN A 517 -21.44 -38.07 -24.56
C GLN A 517 -22.11 -36.70 -24.44
N THR A 518 -22.91 -36.52 -23.41
CA THR A 518 -23.64 -35.27 -23.13
C THR A 518 -23.42 -34.88 -21.68
N ILE A 519 -23.09 -33.61 -21.45
CA ILE A 519 -23.07 -32.97 -20.14
C ILE A 519 -24.40 -32.25 -19.96
N GLN A 520 -25.03 -32.45 -18.82
CA GLN A 520 -26.20 -31.71 -18.36
C GLN A 520 -25.90 -31.00 -17.07
N PHE A 521 -26.31 -29.74 -16.98
CA PHE A 521 -26.23 -28.93 -15.78
C PHE A 521 -27.63 -28.56 -15.32
N VAL A 522 -27.91 -28.80 -14.04
CA VAL A 522 -29.20 -28.55 -13.40
C VAL A 522 -29.01 -27.62 -12.21
N THR A 523 -29.73 -26.53 -12.18
CA THR A 523 -29.85 -25.58 -11.09
C THR A 523 -31.30 -25.42 -10.64
N ASN A 524 -31.62 -24.55 -9.67
CA ASN A 524 -32.97 -24.43 -9.11
C ASN A 524 -34.09 -24.09 -10.14
N GLY A 525 -33.78 -23.41 -11.18
CA GLY A 525 -34.77 -22.95 -12.17
C GLY A 525 -34.45 -23.32 -13.62
N GLN A 526 -33.33 -24.01 -13.83
CA GLN A 526 -32.84 -24.20 -15.20
C GLN A 526 -32.15 -25.55 -15.36
N THR A 527 -32.36 -26.13 -16.52
CA THR A 527 -31.66 -27.33 -16.95
C THR A 527 -31.14 -27.08 -18.35
N SER A 528 -29.88 -27.31 -18.59
CA SER A 528 -29.28 -27.17 -19.90
C SER A 528 -28.27 -28.29 -20.17
N SER A 529 -28.02 -28.57 -21.42
CA SER A 529 -27.10 -29.62 -21.82
C SER A 529 -26.32 -29.26 -23.08
N PHE A 530 -25.16 -29.86 -23.26
CA PHE A 530 -24.40 -29.80 -24.52
C PHE A 530 -23.74 -31.13 -24.82
N ALA A 531 -23.56 -31.42 -26.09
CA ALA A 531 -22.81 -32.60 -26.51
C ALA A 531 -21.31 -32.35 -26.39
N ILE A 532 -20.59 -33.27 -25.76
CA ILE A 532 -19.14 -33.14 -25.54
C ILE A 532 -18.39 -32.95 -26.86
N ASN A 533 -18.73 -33.72 -27.90
CA ASN A 533 -18.09 -33.62 -29.20
C ASN A 533 -18.24 -32.24 -29.86
N ASP A 534 -19.40 -31.60 -29.68
CA ASP A 534 -19.66 -30.30 -30.29
C ASP A 534 -18.76 -29.21 -29.68
N LEU A 535 -18.56 -29.24 -28.36
CA LEU A 535 -17.66 -28.29 -27.67
C LEU A 535 -16.18 -28.66 -27.92
N LEU A 536 -15.83 -29.95 -27.97
CA LEU A 536 -14.45 -30.36 -28.28
C LEU A 536 -14.02 -29.99 -29.71
N ALA A 537 -14.97 -29.81 -30.63
CA ALA A 537 -14.70 -29.36 -32.00
C ALA A 537 -14.36 -27.87 -32.09
N GLN A 538 -14.66 -27.09 -31.04
CA GLN A 538 -14.41 -25.63 -30.98
C GLN A 538 -13.06 -25.27 -30.44
N GLY A 539 -12.32 -26.21 -29.84
CA GLY A 539 -11.01 -25.92 -29.23
C GLY A 539 -10.06 -27.13 -29.17
N SER A 540 -8.83 -26.86 -28.76
CA SER A 540 -7.77 -27.86 -28.66
C SER A 540 -7.00 -27.72 -27.35
N GLY A 541 -6.83 -28.79 -26.60
CA GLY A 541 -5.95 -28.78 -25.40
C GLY A 541 -6.66 -28.51 -24.09
N SER A 542 -6.15 -27.56 -23.29
CA SER A 542 -6.59 -27.31 -21.92
C SER A 542 -7.46 -26.05 -21.79
N GLU A 543 -8.07 -25.59 -22.88
CA GLU A 543 -8.98 -24.45 -22.86
C GLU A 543 -10.14 -24.72 -21.90
N VAL A 544 -10.47 -23.67 -21.12
CA VAL A 544 -11.51 -23.76 -20.10
C VAL A 544 -12.84 -23.29 -20.65
N PHE A 545 -13.89 -24.02 -20.35
CA PHE A 545 -15.27 -23.65 -20.68
C PHE A 545 -16.05 -23.24 -19.42
N TYR A 546 -17.09 -22.43 -19.62
CA TYR A 546 -17.99 -21.92 -18.60
C TYR A 546 -19.43 -22.02 -19.08
N LEU A 547 -20.22 -22.98 -18.56
CA LEU A 547 -21.66 -23.05 -18.77
C LEU A 547 -22.34 -22.39 -17.58
N THR A 548 -22.91 -21.22 -17.78
CA THR A 548 -23.46 -20.38 -16.72
C THR A 548 -24.99 -20.32 -16.78
N HIS A 549 -25.64 -20.60 -15.66
CA HIS A 549 -27.04 -20.34 -15.37
C HIS A 549 -27.21 -19.08 -14.52
N ARG A 550 -28.19 -18.23 -14.85
CA ARG A 550 -28.54 -17.02 -14.11
C ARG A 550 -30.06 -16.91 -13.95
N GLY A 551 -30.60 -17.64 -12.99
CA GLY A 551 -32.05 -17.63 -12.74
C GLY A 551 -32.86 -18.05 -13.96
N ALA A 552 -33.65 -17.12 -14.52
CA ALA A 552 -34.49 -17.35 -15.68
C ALA A 552 -33.88 -16.81 -17.01
N GLU A 553 -32.65 -16.36 -17.02
CA GLU A 553 -31.95 -15.91 -18.23
C GLU A 553 -31.53 -17.14 -19.06
N GLU A 554 -31.38 -16.97 -20.39
CA GLU A 554 -30.84 -18.04 -21.21
C GLU A 554 -29.44 -18.47 -20.76
N PRO A 555 -29.13 -19.77 -20.76
CA PRO A 555 -27.83 -20.27 -20.36
C PRO A 555 -26.76 -19.81 -21.35
N THR A 556 -25.60 -19.45 -20.83
CA THR A 556 -24.46 -19.06 -21.67
C THR A 556 -23.34 -20.09 -21.57
N LEU A 557 -22.77 -20.44 -22.72
CA LEU A 557 -21.62 -21.35 -22.81
C LEU A 557 -20.44 -20.61 -23.47
N LEU A 558 -19.41 -20.34 -22.70
CA LEU A 558 -18.16 -19.73 -23.19
C LEU A 558 -17.04 -20.78 -23.23
N LEU A 559 -16.23 -20.76 -24.27
CA LEU A 559 -14.94 -21.44 -24.32
C LEU A 559 -13.85 -20.39 -24.40
N VAL A 560 -13.06 -20.25 -23.35
CA VAL A 560 -12.16 -19.12 -23.12
C VAL A 560 -12.97 -17.80 -23.07
N GLU A 561 -13.02 -17.03 -24.14
CA GLU A 561 -13.81 -15.80 -24.28
C GLU A 561 -14.82 -15.87 -25.47
N ALA A 562 -14.82 -16.96 -26.24
CA ALA A 562 -15.72 -17.13 -27.36
C ALA A 562 -17.08 -17.68 -26.89
N ASP A 563 -18.16 -17.07 -27.37
CA ASP A 563 -19.54 -17.50 -27.08
C ASP A 563 -19.93 -18.68 -28.00
N HIS A 564 -20.34 -19.78 -27.39
CA HIS A 564 -20.81 -21.01 -28.01
C HIS A 564 -22.18 -21.43 -27.45
N SER A 565 -22.96 -20.46 -26.98
CA SER A 565 -24.29 -20.74 -26.38
C SER A 565 -25.25 -21.41 -27.36
N GLU A 566 -25.00 -21.32 -28.65
CA GLU A 566 -25.74 -22.07 -29.68
C GLU A 566 -25.61 -23.61 -29.57
N LEU A 567 -24.59 -24.10 -28.86
CA LEU A 567 -24.40 -25.54 -28.61
C LEU A 567 -25.24 -26.05 -27.43
N VAL A 568 -25.80 -25.12 -26.61
CA VAL A 568 -26.61 -25.46 -25.44
C VAL A 568 -28.02 -25.82 -25.86
N LYS A 569 -28.57 -26.86 -25.25
CA LYS A 569 -29.95 -27.32 -25.41
C LYS A 569 -30.62 -27.35 -24.05
N ASP A 570 -31.83 -26.89 -24.00
CA ASP A 570 -32.71 -26.93 -22.81
C ASP A 570 -33.22 -28.35 -22.55
#